data_937f12854d270d21582606b37ff8effd
#
_entry.id   937f12854d270d21582606b37ff8effd
#
_cell.length_a   1.000
_cell.length_b   1.000
_cell.length_c   1.000
_cell.angle_alpha   90.00
_cell.angle_beta   90.00
_cell.angle_gamma   90.00
#
_symmetry.space_group_name_H-M   'P 1'
#
loop_
_entity.id
_entity.type
_entity.pdbx_description
1 polymer ?
#
loop_
_entity_poly.entity_id
_entity_poly.type
_entity_poly.pdbx_seq_one_letter_code
_entity_poly.pdbx_strand_id
1 'polypeptide(L)'
;MTTKDMHFRSPLRVFEKATNGGLGAGNLGVVLSRAGVGKTAFLVGLAVDAIMHGKKVMHISTEESVEHLRNFYDEIFNVVAEKTKMENKMQEHLNLERRRHILVYNRKDFSLEKLEASAKFLKDVAHFEPSILIMDGTPRYEQSERWEIEGIKKLAQDWNAEVWTASQTHREGQEFDGRGIPAEVAAFDDLIDMAVCL
;
A
#
# COMPACT_ATOMS: atom_id res chain seq x y z
N MET A 1 11.95 22.02 12.33
CA MET A 1 11.39 20.73 12.85
C MET A 1 12.17 19.59 12.20
N THR A 2 12.86 18.78 12.95
CA THR A 2 13.67 17.68 12.40
C THR A 2 12.79 16.49 12.07
N THR A 3 13.28 15.57 11.22
CA THR A 3 12.60 14.30 10.88
C THR A 3 12.11 13.56 12.14
N LYS A 4 12.79 13.72 13.28
CA LYS A 4 12.37 13.19 14.58
C LYS A 4 11.06 13.79 15.12
N ASP A 5 10.77 15.06 14.85
CA ASP A 5 9.58 15.75 15.35
C ASP A 5 8.32 15.41 14.52
N MET A 6 8.49 15.02 13.25
CA MET A 6 7.40 14.54 12.39
C MET A 6 6.83 13.20 12.89
N HIS A 7 7.65 12.44 13.58
CA HIS A 7 7.25 11.16 14.17
C HIS A 7 6.04 11.21 15.11
N PHE A 8 5.74 12.29 15.75
CA PHE A 8 4.69 12.35 16.80
C PHE A 8 3.28 12.72 16.32
N ARG A 9 3.07 13.10 15.07
CA ARG A 9 1.81 13.71 14.62
C ARG A 9 1.13 13.06 13.41
N SER A 10 1.70 12.01 12.81
CA SER A 10 1.04 11.30 11.72
C SER A 10 -0.11 10.41 12.26
N PRO A 11 -1.30 10.44 11.67
CA PRO A 11 -2.40 9.52 12.01
C PRO A 11 -1.99 8.04 11.88
N LEU A 12 -1.07 7.72 10.97
CA LEU A 12 -0.54 6.38 10.76
C LEU A 12 0.34 5.88 11.90
N ARG A 13 0.85 6.77 12.75
CA ARG A 13 1.53 6.37 13.97
C ARG A 13 0.62 5.78 15.04
N VAL A 14 -0.62 6.24 15.09
CA VAL A 14 -1.62 5.58 15.94
C VAL A 14 -1.80 4.16 15.46
N PHE A 15 -1.83 3.98 14.14
CA PHE A 15 -1.90 2.68 13.49
C PHE A 15 -0.65 1.81 13.77
N GLU A 16 0.57 2.33 13.55
CA GLU A 16 1.81 1.61 13.85
C GLU A 16 1.91 1.20 15.33
N LYS A 17 1.52 2.09 16.24
CA LYS A 17 1.49 1.77 17.67
C LYS A 17 0.43 0.73 18.00
N ALA A 18 -0.76 0.82 17.41
CA ALA A 18 -1.84 -0.14 17.62
C ALA A 18 -1.48 -1.54 17.09
N THR A 19 -0.61 -1.60 16.09
CA THR A 19 -0.16 -2.83 15.42
C THR A 19 1.25 -3.27 15.84
N ASN A 20 1.79 -2.72 16.95
CA ASN A 20 3.12 -3.07 17.49
C ASN A 20 4.28 -2.93 16.47
N GLY A 21 4.22 -1.94 15.59
CA GLY A 21 5.30 -1.66 14.64
C GLY A 21 4.91 -1.77 13.17
N GLY A 22 3.62 -1.91 12.88
CA GLY A 22 3.10 -1.99 11.51
C GLY A 22 3.07 -3.42 10.97
N LEU A 23 2.98 -3.55 9.64
CA LEU A 23 2.87 -4.85 8.97
C LEU A 23 4.17 -5.65 9.03
N GLY A 24 5.30 -4.99 8.81
CA GLY A 24 6.62 -5.63 8.75
C GLY A 24 6.95 -6.27 7.40
N ALA A 25 8.24 -6.36 7.10
CA ALA A 25 8.73 -6.92 5.85
C ALA A 25 8.40 -8.42 5.72
N GLY A 26 8.12 -8.87 4.50
CA GLY A 26 7.73 -10.25 4.20
C GLY A 26 6.25 -10.55 4.48
N ASN A 27 5.48 -9.55 4.88
CA ASN A 27 4.08 -9.71 5.27
C ASN A 27 3.10 -9.09 4.25
N LEU A 28 1.88 -9.65 4.25
CA LEU A 28 0.77 -9.23 3.41
C LEU A 28 -0.34 -8.60 4.26
N GLY A 29 -0.63 -7.34 3.98
CA GLY A 29 -1.74 -6.60 4.57
C GLY A 29 -2.87 -6.35 3.57
N VAL A 30 -4.09 -6.30 4.07
CA VAL A 30 -5.27 -5.94 3.29
C VAL A 30 -6.05 -4.81 3.95
N VAL A 31 -6.44 -3.82 3.14
CA VAL A 31 -7.33 -2.73 3.53
C VAL A 31 -8.73 -3.03 2.98
N LEU A 32 -9.68 -3.14 3.88
CA LEU A 32 -11.05 -3.49 3.57
C LEU A 32 -11.96 -2.29 3.81
N SER A 33 -12.78 -1.96 2.84
CA SER A 33 -13.86 -1.00 3.02
C SER A 33 -14.91 -1.07 1.91
N ARG A 34 -16.03 -0.41 2.13
CA ARG A 34 -17.03 -0.20 1.07
C ARG A 34 -16.46 0.70 -0.02
N ALA A 35 -17.09 0.66 -1.20
CA ALA A 35 -16.75 1.58 -2.28
C ALA A 35 -16.85 3.05 -1.80
N GLY A 36 -15.88 3.88 -2.21
CA GLY A 36 -15.88 5.31 -1.92
C GLY A 36 -15.47 5.73 -0.49
N VAL A 37 -15.11 4.80 0.39
CA VAL A 37 -14.70 5.13 1.79
C VAL A 37 -13.27 5.62 1.89
N GLY A 38 -12.42 5.39 0.85
CA GLY A 38 -11.08 5.97 0.83
C GLY A 38 -9.94 4.96 0.95
N LYS A 39 -10.10 3.72 0.45
CA LYS A 39 -9.02 2.71 0.41
C LYS A 39 -7.74 3.25 -0.22
N THR A 40 -7.86 3.81 -1.43
CA THR A 40 -6.72 4.40 -2.15
C THR A 40 -6.08 5.54 -1.34
N ALA A 41 -6.89 6.41 -0.72
CA ALA A 41 -6.37 7.48 0.13
C ALA A 41 -5.61 6.95 1.35
N PHE A 42 -6.10 5.87 1.97
CA PHE A 42 -5.41 5.22 3.08
C PHE A 42 -4.08 4.60 2.62
N LEU A 43 -4.08 3.86 1.51
CA LEU A 43 -2.87 3.25 0.92
C LEU A 43 -1.83 4.30 0.52
N VAL A 44 -2.27 5.40 -0.11
CA VAL A 44 -1.39 6.53 -0.43
C VAL A 44 -0.86 7.20 0.83
N GLY A 45 -1.69 7.32 1.87
CA GLY A 45 -1.26 7.80 3.18
C GLY A 45 -0.14 6.96 3.78
N LEU A 46 -0.28 5.61 3.75
CA LEU A 46 0.78 4.67 4.17
C LEU A 46 2.07 4.90 3.36
N ALA A 47 1.94 5.06 2.04
CA ALA A 47 3.06 5.29 1.16
C ALA A 47 3.79 6.61 1.47
N VAL A 48 3.05 7.70 1.63
CA VAL A 48 3.62 9.02 1.97
C VAL A 48 4.35 8.96 3.30
N ASP A 49 3.74 8.39 4.33
CA ASP A 49 4.38 8.23 5.63
C ASP A 49 5.68 7.40 5.53
N ALA A 50 5.64 6.27 4.84
CA ALA A 50 6.81 5.43 4.63
C ALA A 50 7.94 6.14 3.90
N ILE A 51 7.63 6.92 2.85
CA ILE A 51 8.59 7.72 2.09
C ILE A 51 9.22 8.80 2.97
N MET A 52 8.43 9.47 3.81
CA MET A 52 8.91 10.45 4.77
C MET A 52 9.89 9.84 5.80
N HIS A 53 9.78 8.51 6.03
CA HIS A 53 10.70 7.73 6.85
C HIS A 53 11.86 7.09 6.06
N GLY A 54 12.04 7.49 4.80
CA GLY A 54 13.16 7.05 3.98
C GLY A 54 12.95 5.76 3.22
N LYS A 55 11.78 5.11 3.33
CA LYS A 55 11.45 3.89 2.59
C LYS A 55 11.19 4.20 1.11
N LYS A 56 11.42 3.22 0.23
CA LYS A 56 11.04 3.28 -1.19
C LYS A 56 9.73 2.52 -1.38
N VAL A 57 8.82 3.11 -2.14
CA VAL A 57 7.48 2.57 -2.38
C VAL A 57 7.26 2.32 -3.86
N MET A 58 6.78 1.15 -4.20
CA MET A 58 6.23 0.82 -5.52
C MET A 58 4.72 0.74 -5.41
N HIS A 59 4.02 1.60 -6.13
CA HIS A 59 2.55 1.62 -6.18
C HIS A 59 2.08 1.05 -7.52
N ILE A 60 1.41 -0.07 -7.44
CA ILE A 60 0.82 -0.78 -8.58
C ILE A 60 -0.68 -0.49 -8.58
N SER A 61 -1.22 -0.06 -9.71
CA SER A 61 -2.67 0.11 -9.87
C SER A 61 -3.19 -0.55 -11.13
N THR A 62 -4.38 -1.12 -11.04
CA THR A 62 -5.15 -1.62 -12.17
C THR A 62 -6.46 -0.84 -12.38
N GLU A 63 -6.70 0.19 -11.58
CA GLU A 63 -7.92 1.00 -11.60
C GLU A 63 -7.65 2.47 -11.90
N GLU A 64 -6.55 3.02 -11.39
CA GLU A 64 -6.25 4.43 -11.47
C GLU A 64 -5.18 4.75 -12.51
N SER A 65 -5.20 5.95 -13.07
CA SER A 65 -4.13 6.44 -13.95
C SER A 65 -2.93 6.94 -13.14
N VAL A 66 -1.76 7.01 -13.79
CA VAL A 66 -0.55 7.58 -13.18
C VAL A 66 -0.78 9.01 -12.72
N GLU A 67 -1.46 9.83 -13.55
CA GLU A 67 -1.77 11.23 -13.23
C GLU A 67 -2.67 11.34 -11.99
N HIS A 68 -3.73 10.52 -11.93
CA HIS A 68 -4.66 10.52 -10.80
C HIS A 68 -3.95 10.14 -9.51
N LEU A 69 -3.15 9.07 -9.53
CA LEU A 69 -2.36 8.66 -8.35
C LEU A 69 -1.36 9.74 -7.92
N ARG A 70 -0.66 10.39 -8.88
CA ARG A 70 0.25 11.51 -8.54
C ARG A 70 -0.47 12.63 -7.82
N ASN A 71 -1.65 13.03 -8.30
CA ASN A 71 -2.46 14.05 -7.65
C ASN A 71 -2.86 13.63 -6.22
N PHE A 72 -3.26 12.37 -6.00
CA PHE A 72 -3.52 11.85 -4.65
C PHE A 72 -2.31 11.95 -3.73
N TYR A 73 -1.13 11.58 -4.22
CA TYR A 73 0.10 11.70 -3.44
C TYR A 73 0.39 13.15 -3.07
N ASP A 74 0.24 14.08 -4.02
CA ASP A 74 0.49 15.50 -3.81
C ASP A 74 -0.51 16.11 -2.82
N GLU A 75 -1.78 15.75 -2.90
CA GLU A 75 -2.82 16.18 -1.94
C GLU A 75 -2.51 15.69 -0.53
N ILE A 76 -2.23 14.40 -0.35
CA ILE A 76 -1.92 13.83 0.96
C ILE A 76 -0.62 14.40 1.52
N PHE A 77 0.42 14.53 0.69
CA PHE A 77 1.67 15.18 1.08
C PHE A 77 1.44 16.61 1.55
N ASN A 78 0.64 17.40 0.83
CA ASN A 78 0.33 18.77 1.20
C ASN A 78 -0.38 18.85 2.56
N VAL A 79 -1.36 17.97 2.81
CA VAL A 79 -2.06 17.88 4.10
C VAL A 79 -1.08 17.53 5.23
N VAL A 80 -0.19 16.57 5.00
CA VAL A 80 0.83 16.19 5.98
C VAL A 80 1.78 17.36 6.24
N ALA A 81 2.29 18.01 5.19
CA ALA A 81 3.22 19.13 5.29
C ALA A 81 2.62 20.30 6.08
N GLU A 82 1.35 20.63 5.87
CA GLU A 82 0.64 21.68 6.61
C GLU A 82 0.44 21.30 8.08
N LYS A 83 -0.06 20.10 8.36
CA LYS A 83 -0.29 19.63 9.74
C LYS A 83 0.99 19.53 10.56
N THR A 84 2.10 19.18 9.91
CA THR A 84 3.42 19.05 10.57
C THR A 84 4.21 20.36 10.58
N LYS A 85 3.73 21.41 9.94
CA LYS A 85 4.47 22.67 9.72
C LYS A 85 5.86 22.42 9.13
N MET A 86 5.89 21.66 8.03
CA MET A 86 7.13 21.22 7.39
C MET A 86 7.93 22.40 6.83
N GLU A 87 9.15 22.59 7.32
CA GLU A 87 10.02 23.72 6.92
C GLU A 87 10.62 23.51 5.52
N ASN A 88 11.01 22.26 5.19
CA ASN A 88 11.70 21.93 3.95
C ASN A 88 10.75 21.26 2.92
N LYS A 89 9.52 21.79 2.76
CA LYS A 89 8.48 21.19 1.94
C LYS A 89 8.94 20.83 0.53
N MET A 90 9.68 21.71 -0.14
CA MET A 90 10.17 21.46 -1.50
C MET A 90 11.13 20.26 -1.56
N GLN A 91 12.08 20.18 -0.63
CA GLN A 91 13.04 19.07 -0.57
C GLN A 91 12.35 17.74 -0.27
N GLU A 92 11.38 17.75 0.64
CA GLU A 92 10.63 16.53 0.98
C GLU A 92 9.70 16.09 -0.16
N HIS A 93 9.14 17.03 -0.93
CA HIS A 93 8.41 16.69 -2.15
C HIS A 93 9.31 16.06 -3.21
N LEU A 94 10.54 16.54 -3.39
CA LEU A 94 11.53 15.88 -4.25
C LEU A 94 11.89 14.47 -3.75
N ASN A 95 11.97 14.28 -2.44
CA ASN A 95 12.19 12.96 -1.84
C ASN A 95 11.01 12.02 -2.11
N LEU A 96 9.78 12.55 -2.04
CA LEU A 96 8.57 11.81 -2.40
C LEU A 96 8.64 11.30 -3.85
N GLU A 97 9.00 12.17 -4.81
CA GLU A 97 9.12 11.80 -6.22
C GLU A 97 10.23 10.75 -6.47
N ARG A 98 11.37 10.87 -5.80
CA ARG A 98 12.51 9.97 -5.99
C ARG A 98 12.33 8.60 -5.35
N ARG A 99 11.50 8.49 -4.32
CA ARG A 99 11.30 7.25 -3.56
C ARG A 99 10.02 6.53 -3.89
N ARG A 100 9.25 7.05 -4.87
CA ARG A 100 8.03 6.46 -5.37
C ARG A 100 8.20 6.03 -6.82
N HIS A 101 7.76 4.80 -7.12
CA HIS A 101 7.47 4.37 -8.47
C HIS A 101 6.00 3.99 -8.61
N ILE A 102 5.34 4.50 -9.63
CA ILE A 102 3.95 4.16 -9.97
C ILE A 102 3.96 3.31 -11.22
N LEU A 103 3.38 2.12 -11.14
CA LEU A 103 3.16 1.21 -12.25
C LEU A 103 1.66 1.02 -12.46
N VAL A 104 1.18 1.33 -13.65
CA VAL A 104 -0.23 1.14 -14.01
C VAL A 104 -0.34 0.06 -15.07
N TYR A 105 -1.19 -0.90 -14.82
CA TYR A 105 -1.47 -2.00 -15.74
C TYR A 105 -2.95 -1.95 -16.15
N ASN A 106 -3.22 -2.35 -17.38
CA ASN A 106 -4.59 -2.75 -17.69
C ASN A 106 -4.91 -4.02 -16.90
N ARG A 107 -6.07 -4.05 -16.25
CA ARG A 107 -6.48 -5.18 -15.40
C ARG A 107 -6.41 -6.52 -16.12
N LYS A 108 -6.77 -6.59 -17.41
CA LYS A 108 -6.75 -7.82 -18.20
C LYS A 108 -5.32 -8.31 -18.51
N ASP A 109 -4.37 -7.40 -18.45
CA ASP A 109 -2.99 -7.67 -18.81
C ASP A 109 -2.07 -7.81 -17.60
N PHE A 110 -2.59 -7.58 -16.39
CA PHE A 110 -1.81 -7.71 -15.16
C PHE A 110 -1.53 -9.19 -14.87
N SER A 111 -0.29 -9.47 -14.52
CA SER A 111 0.11 -10.74 -13.89
C SER A 111 1.31 -10.51 -12.97
N LEU A 112 1.53 -11.43 -12.03
CA LEU A 112 2.66 -11.33 -11.10
C LEU A 112 4.00 -11.41 -11.85
N GLU A 113 4.10 -12.24 -12.91
CA GLU A 113 5.31 -12.36 -13.72
C GLU A 113 5.67 -11.02 -14.41
N LYS A 114 4.66 -10.28 -14.89
CA LYS A 114 4.90 -8.94 -15.47
C LYS A 114 5.32 -7.93 -14.41
N LEU A 115 4.76 -8.02 -13.20
CA LEU A 115 5.18 -7.20 -12.07
C LEU A 115 6.62 -7.50 -11.68
N GLU A 116 6.98 -8.78 -11.55
CA GLU A 116 8.34 -9.20 -11.24
C GLU A 116 9.35 -8.74 -12.31
N ALA A 117 8.99 -8.86 -13.58
CA ALA A 117 9.83 -8.39 -14.68
C ALA A 117 10.05 -6.87 -14.63
N SER A 118 8.98 -6.10 -14.36
CA SER A 118 9.05 -4.64 -14.21
C SER A 118 9.91 -4.24 -13.00
N ALA A 119 9.75 -4.91 -11.88
CA ALA A 119 10.53 -4.64 -10.68
C ALA A 119 11.99 -5.02 -10.85
N LYS A 120 12.28 -6.15 -11.51
CA LYS A 120 13.65 -6.54 -11.86
C LYS A 120 14.31 -5.48 -12.74
N PHE A 121 13.60 -4.98 -13.76
CA PHE A 121 14.10 -3.89 -14.60
C PHE A 121 14.41 -2.64 -13.77
N LEU A 122 13.52 -2.23 -12.87
CA LEU A 122 13.74 -1.08 -12.00
C LEU A 122 14.92 -1.28 -11.04
N LYS A 123 15.11 -2.48 -10.52
CA LYS A 123 16.27 -2.83 -9.70
C LYS A 123 17.57 -2.73 -10.49
N ASP A 124 17.63 -3.35 -11.66
CA ASP A 124 18.86 -3.50 -12.45
C ASP A 124 19.26 -2.16 -13.10
N VAL A 125 18.29 -1.35 -13.55
CA VAL A 125 18.54 -0.12 -14.31
C VAL A 125 18.46 1.14 -13.46
N ALA A 126 17.45 1.25 -12.59
CA ALA A 126 17.23 2.43 -11.77
C ALA A 126 17.74 2.28 -10.33
N HIS A 127 18.32 1.14 -9.97
CA HIS A 127 18.75 0.81 -8.60
C HIS A 127 17.65 1.07 -7.57
N PHE A 128 16.41 0.76 -7.98
CA PHE A 128 15.23 0.95 -7.17
C PHE A 128 14.73 -0.39 -6.62
N GLU A 129 14.93 -0.59 -5.32
CA GLU A 129 14.40 -1.73 -4.57
C GLU A 129 13.36 -1.21 -3.59
N PRO A 130 12.07 -1.51 -3.79
CA PRO A 130 11.02 -1.07 -2.89
C PRO A 130 11.04 -1.89 -1.60
N SER A 131 10.81 -1.23 -0.47
CA SER A 131 10.54 -1.88 0.80
C SER A 131 9.04 -1.96 1.11
N ILE A 132 8.22 -1.29 0.32
CA ILE A 132 6.76 -1.35 0.39
C ILE A 132 6.20 -1.45 -1.03
N LEU A 133 5.29 -2.40 -1.23
CA LEU A 133 4.47 -2.52 -2.40
C LEU A 133 3.02 -2.20 -2.03
N ILE A 134 2.40 -1.35 -2.83
CA ILE A 134 0.96 -1.10 -2.76
C ILE A 134 0.35 -1.66 -4.04
N MET A 135 -0.67 -2.47 -3.89
CA MET A 135 -1.41 -3.08 -5.00
C MET A 135 -2.87 -2.63 -4.91
N ASP A 136 -3.22 -1.58 -5.65
CA ASP A 136 -4.55 -1.00 -5.68
C ASP A 136 -5.35 -1.51 -6.88
N GLY A 137 -6.55 -2.08 -6.62
CA GLY A 137 -7.40 -2.72 -7.61
C GLY A 137 -7.04 -4.17 -7.96
N THR A 138 -6.00 -4.72 -7.34
CA THR A 138 -5.57 -6.11 -7.47
C THR A 138 -4.88 -6.57 -6.17
N PRO A 139 -5.06 -7.82 -5.69
CA PRO A 139 -5.97 -8.85 -6.21
C PRO A 139 -7.43 -8.49 -5.94
N ARG A 140 -8.34 -9.15 -6.65
CA ARG A 140 -9.77 -9.18 -6.30
C ARG A 140 -10.05 -10.45 -5.53
N TYR A 141 -10.00 -10.40 -4.22
CA TYR A 141 -10.06 -11.55 -3.34
C TYR A 141 -11.25 -12.48 -3.63
N GLU A 142 -12.42 -11.95 -3.95
CA GLU A 142 -13.61 -12.75 -4.29
C GLU A 142 -13.49 -13.54 -5.61
N GLN A 143 -12.59 -13.13 -6.49
CA GLN A 143 -12.39 -13.70 -7.82
C GLN A 143 -11.01 -14.35 -7.96
N SER A 144 -10.17 -14.21 -6.93
CA SER A 144 -8.80 -14.71 -6.95
C SER A 144 -8.73 -16.17 -6.55
N GLU A 145 -7.92 -16.90 -7.27
CA GLU A 145 -7.53 -18.25 -6.91
C GLU A 145 -6.44 -18.21 -5.81
N ARG A 146 -6.38 -19.27 -4.99
CA ARG A 146 -5.44 -19.32 -3.87
C ARG A 146 -3.98 -19.10 -4.27
N TRP A 147 -3.56 -19.67 -5.40
CA TRP A 147 -2.19 -19.53 -5.89
C TRP A 147 -1.79 -18.09 -6.20
N GLU A 148 -2.74 -17.21 -6.55
CA GLU A 148 -2.48 -15.78 -6.78
C GLU A 148 -2.10 -15.08 -5.47
N ILE A 149 -2.83 -15.35 -4.40
CA ILE A 149 -2.56 -14.75 -3.08
C ILE A 149 -1.27 -15.35 -2.48
N GLU A 150 -1.04 -16.65 -2.65
CA GLU A 150 0.23 -17.29 -2.30
C GLU A 150 1.42 -16.66 -3.05
N GLY A 151 1.23 -16.36 -4.35
CA GLY A 151 2.23 -15.66 -5.15
C GLY A 151 2.52 -14.25 -4.63
N ILE A 152 1.50 -13.49 -4.23
CA ILE A 152 1.68 -12.16 -3.62
C ILE A 152 2.40 -12.27 -2.27
N LYS A 153 2.03 -13.25 -1.44
CA LYS A 153 2.70 -13.51 -0.16
C LYS A 153 4.16 -13.88 -0.36
N LYS A 154 4.43 -14.76 -1.33
CA LYS A 154 5.78 -15.15 -1.70
C LYS A 154 6.61 -13.94 -2.19
N LEU A 155 6.02 -13.08 -3.00
CA LEU A 155 6.66 -11.85 -3.48
C LEU A 155 7.06 -10.94 -2.32
N ALA A 156 6.19 -10.77 -1.30
CA ALA A 156 6.51 -10.03 -0.09
C ALA A 156 7.77 -10.60 0.60
N GLN A 157 7.85 -11.92 0.72
CA GLN A 157 8.97 -12.63 1.35
C GLN A 157 10.26 -12.52 0.53
N ASP A 158 10.19 -12.80 -0.76
CA ASP A 158 11.36 -12.81 -1.67
C ASP A 158 11.99 -11.41 -1.80
N TRP A 159 11.17 -10.37 -1.74
CA TRP A 159 11.64 -8.98 -1.82
C TRP A 159 11.91 -8.36 -0.45
N ASN A 160 11.64 -9.08 0.61
CA ASN A 160 11.72 -8.58 1.99
C ASN A 160 10.99 -7.23 2.14
N ALA A 161 9.80 -7.14 1.56
CA ALA A 161 8.98 -5.95 1.48
C ALA A 161 7.63 -6.15 2.16
N GLU A 162 7.04 -5.06 2.64
CA GLU A 162 5.62 -5.04 3.04
C GLU A 162 4.76 -4.98 1.79
N VAL A 163 3.75 -5.84 1.66
CA VAL A 163 2.77 -5.76 0.58
C VAL A 163 1.42 -5.36 1.14
N TRP A 164 0.87 -4.28 0.64
CA TRP A 164 -0.46 -3.79 0.98
C TRP A 164 -1.39 -3.88 -0.21
N THR A 165 -2.53 -4.51 -0.02
CA THR A 165 -3.58 -4.67 -1.01
C THR A 165 -4.87 -4.00 -0.55
N ALA A 166 -5.86 -3.87 -1.43
CA ALA A 166 -7.18 -3.36 -1.09
C ALA A 166 -8.26 -4.33 -1.53
N SER A 167 -9.28 -4.51 -0.69
CA SER A 167 -10.48 -5.26 -1.04
C SER A 167 -11.74 -4.45 -0.74
N GLN A 168 -12.71 -4.56 -1.62
CA GLN A 168 -14.00 -3.92 -1.42
C GLN A 168 -14.93 -4.88 -0.67
N THR A 169 -15.60 -4.35 0.35
CA THR A 169 -16.65 -5.09 1.07
C THR A 169 -18.04 -4.70 0.54
N HIS A 170 -19.00 -5.62 0.63
CA HIS A 170 -20.37 -5.39 0.18
C HIS A 170 -21.17 -4.47 1.12
N ARG A 171 -22.21 -3.81 0.57
CA ARG A 171 -23.07 -2.90 1.35
C ARG A 171 -24.09 -3.62 2.24
N GLU A 172 -24.56 -4.80 1.81
CA GLU A 172 -25.59 -5.59 2.48
C GLU A 172 -25.09 -7.01 2.69
N GLY A 173 -25.39 -7.58 3.87
CA GLY A 173 -25.02 -8.97 4.14
C GLY A 173 -23.53 -9.22 4.35
N GLN A 174 -22.77 -8.21 4.81
CA GLN A 174 -21.37 -8.43 5.15
C GLN A 174 -21.27 -9.51 6.23
N GLU A 175 -20.80 -10.67 5.83
CA GLU A 175 -20.57 -11.77 6.74
C GLU A 175 -19.16 -11.65 7.30
N PHE A 176 -19.05 -11.87 8.59
CA PHE A 176 -17.78 -11.95 9.30
C PHE A 176 -17.63 -13.36 9.83
N ASP A 177 -16.42 -13.87 9.82
CA ASP A 177 -16.13 -15.13 10.53
C ASP A 177 -16.18 -14.91 12.05
N GLY A 178 -16.02 -16.00 12.82
CA GLY A 178 -16.04 -15.94 14.30
C GLY A 178 -14.93 -15.07 14.92
N ARG A 179 -13.99 -14.57 14.13
CA ARG A 179 -12.88 -13.66 14.52
C ARG A 179 -13.10 -12.23 14.05
N GLY A 180 -14.21 -11.96 13.35
CA GLY A 180 -14.51 -10.66 12.78
C GLY A 180 -13.78 -10.36 11.47
N ILE A 181 -13.31 -11.39 10.75
CA ILE A 181 -12.69 -11.25 9.43
C ILE A 181 -13.79 -11.25 8.38
N PRO A 182 -13.84 -10.26 7.46
CA PRO A 182 -14.80 -10.22 6.38
C PRO A 182 -14.69 -11.44 5.46
N ALA A 183 -15.84 -11.98 5.04
CA ALA A 183 -15.92 -13.21 4.24
C ALA A 183 -15.11 -13.13 2.94
N GLU A 184 -14.99 -11.94 2.36
CA GLU A 184 -14.25 -11.68 1.13
C GLU A 184 -12.77 -12.09 1.20
N VAL A 185 -12.18 -12.05 2.38
CA VAL A 185 -10.77 -12.43 2.60
C VAL A 185 -10.59 -13.62 3.52
N ALA A 186 -11.67 -14.14 4.12
CA ALA A 186 -11.60 -15.22 5.10
C ALA A 186 -11.00 -16.52 4.53
N ALA A 187 -11.14 -16.77 3.23
CA ALA A 187 -10.54 -17.92 2.56
C ALA A 187 -9.00 -17.87 2.48
N PHE A 188 -8.41 -16.70 2.75
CA PHE A 188 -6.97 -16.42 2.65
C PHE A 188 -6.38 -15.93 3.96
N ASP A 189 -7.08 -16.10 5.07
CA ASP A 189 -6.69 -15.56 6.38
C ASP A 189 -5.33 -16.09 6.89
N ASP A 190 -4.96 -17.30 6.48
CA ASP A 190 -3.67 -17.92 6.76
C ASP A 190 -2.49 -17.29 5.96
N LEU A 191 -2.79 -16.53 4.91
CA LEU A 191 -1.82 -15.82 4.07
C LEU A 191 -1.73 -14.33 4.43
N ILE A 192 -2.78 -13.78 5.03
CA ILE A 192 -2.90 -12.35 5.37
C ILE A 192 -2.46 -12.14 6.82
N ASP A 193 -1.42 -11.34 7.00
CA ASP A 193 -0.87 -11.05 8.34
C ASP A 193 -1.61 -9.90 9.05
N MET A 194 -2.26 -9.03 8.27
CA MET A 194 -2.99 -7.90 8.82
C MET A 194 -4.19 -7.51 7.94
N ALA A 195 -5.34 -7.33 8.57
CA ALA A 195 -6.55 -6.80 7.93
C ALA A 195 -6.95 -5.49 8.61
N VAL A 196 -7.17 -4.43 7.82
CA VAL A 196 -7.60 -3.10 8.27
C VAL A 196 -8.96 -2.79 7.68
N CYS A 197 -9.96 -2.61 8.53
CA CYS A 197 -11.31 -2.21 8.12
C CYS A 197 -11.49 -0.69 8.31
N LEU A 198 -11.92 0.00 7.23
CA LEU A 198 -12.21 1.45 7.23
C LEU A 198 -13.71 1.70 7.28
#